data_dad51aedaca659dd5bbdf680b0a25ac9
#
_entry.id   dad51aedaca659dd5bbdf680b0a25ac9
#
_cell.length_a   1.000
_cell.length_b   1.000
_cell.length_c   1.000
_cell.angle_alpha   90.00
_cell.angle_beta   90.00
_cell.angle_gamma   90.00
#
_symmetry.space_group_name_H-M   'P 1'
#
loop_
_entity.id
_entity.type
_entity.pdbx_description
1 polymer ?
#
loop_
_entity_poly.entity_id
_entity_poly.type
_entity_poly.pdbx_seq_one_letter_code
_entity_poly.pdbx_strand_id
1 'polypeptide(L)'
;MTAASASEENAAQSSTAGFGTKRYRSYVLSALTLIYILNFVDRGLLAVVGPELVPELGISDTQFGLLTGFGFALLYTIVGIPLARYADTAHRVWIMTVCIALWSLMTVLCGLATEITIGSLTIGAFWILLMCRVGVGIGEAGCTPPANSLIADYYAPRDRSQALGVYAMGVTLGTMFANLIGGWVTDAFDWRTAFFVVGLPGLLIALIFKLTVKEPPRGYTDPGDKEVKERVELREAIRELMTKPAFWYMTAGATIAAFCGYGISSFQSIFLVRAHEITTGQAAIWINTPVSLSSAI
;
A
#
# COMPACT_ATOMS: atom_id res chain seq x y z
N MET A 1 8.56 37.48 34.07
CA MET A 1 8.48 36.28 33.17
C MET A 1 9.89 35.92 32.78
N THR A 2 10.37 34.78 33.23
CA THR A 2 11.76 34.32 32.99
C THR A 2 11.88 33.71 31.58
N ALA A 3 13.06 33.83 30.97
CA ALA A 3 13.31 33.27 29.64
C ALA A 3 12.96 31.76 29.55
N ALA A 4 12.99 31.02 30.66
CA ALA A 4 12.56 29.65 30.77
C ALA A 4 11.03 29.46 30.53
N SER A 5 10.18 30.35 31.12
CA SER A 5 8.73 30.28 30.92
C SER A 5 8.31 30.59 29.47
N ALA A 6 9.01 31.50 28.81
CA ALA A 6 8.76 31.81 27.38
C ALA A 6 9.23 30.69 26.45
N SER A 7 10.28 29.91 26.80
CA SER A 7 10.73 28.78 26.03
C SER A 7 9.78 27.56 26.18
N GLU A 8 9.21 27.34 27.36
CA GLU A 8 8.22 26.31 27.63
C GLU A 8 6.88 26.61 26.95
N GLU A 9 6.43 27.87 26.97
CA GLU A 9 5.22 28.35 26.32
C GLU A 9 5.34 28.25 24.78
N ASN A 10 6.50 28.59 24.20
CA ASN A 10 6.78 28.37 22.77
C ASN A 10 6.88 26.88 22.39
N ALA A 11 7.44 26.05 23.24
CA ALA A 11 7.48 24.61 23.03
C ALA A 11 6.08 23.98 23.11
N ALA A 12 5.25 24.39 24.06
CA ALA A 12 3.86 23.96 24.17
C ALA A 12 3.00 24.41 22.98
N GLN A 13 3.16 25.66 22.53
CA GLN A 13 2.47 26.18 21.33
C GLN A 13 2.93 25.49 20.04
N SER A 14 4.20 25.11 19.92
CA SER A 14 4.70 24.35 18.75
C SER A 14 4.17 22.93 18.72
N SER A 15 4.03 22.25 19.85
CA SER A 15 3.47 20.89 19.94
C SER A 15 1.98 20.84 19.57
N THR A 16 1.21 21.90 19.89
CA THR A 16 -0.19 22.00 19.50
C THR A 16 -0.40 22.29 18.00
N ALA A 17 0.63 22.76 17.30
CA ALA A 17 0.56 23.10 15.86
C ALA A 17 1.01 21.97 14.92
N GLY A 18 1.67 20.92 15.43
CA GLY A 18 2.27 19.83 14.65
C GLY A 18 3.71 20.11 14.22
N PHE A 19 4.42 19.04 13.76
CA PHE A 19 5.85 19.11 13.45
C PHE A 19 6.15 19.87 12.16
N GLY A 20 7.03 20.86 12.23
CA GLY A 20 7.46 21.67 11.10
C GLY A 20 6.45 22.73 10.65
N THR A 21 6.75 23.41 9.54
CA THR A 21 5.87 24.45 8.98
C THR A 21 4.62 23.85 8.32
N LYS A 22 3.55 24.63 8.19
CA LYS A 22 2.32 24.18 7.51
C LYS A 22 2.58 23.71 6.07
N ARG A 23 3.43 24.42 5.33
CA ARG A 23 3.81 24.02 3.95
C ARG A 23 4.54 22.70 3.93
N TYR A 24 5.46 22.47 4.87
CA TYR A 24 6.22 21.24 4.95
C TYR A 24 5.32 20.05 5.35
N ARG A 25 4.38 20.24 6.28
CA ARG A 25 3.38 19.22 6.64
C ARG A 25 2.51 18.83 5.44
N SER A 26 2.03 19.81 4.67
CA SER A 26 1.27 19.53 3.45
C SER A 26 2.10 18.77 2.42
N TYR A 27 3.38 19.13 2.24
CA TYR A 27 4.31 18.38 1.39
C TYR A 27 4.46 16.94 1.83
N VAL A 28 4.70 16.68 3.12
CA VAL A 28 4.85 15.33 3.66
C VAL A 28 3.56 14.52 3.48
N LEU A 29 2.39 15.11 3.76
CA LEU A 29 1.11 14.46 3.54
C LEU A 29 0.91 14.11 2.06
N SER A 30 1.20 15.04 1.15
CA SER A 30 1.11 14.78 -0.30
C SER A 30 2.07 13.66 -0.73
N ALA A 31 3.30 13.63 -0.20
CA ALA A 31 4.25 12.55 -0.47
C ALA A 31 3.76 11.20 0.04
N LEU A 32 3.23 11.15 1.27
CA LEU A 32 2.63 9.92 1.84
C LEU A 32 1.41 9.45 1.03
N THR A 33 0.54 10.39 0.63
CA THR A 33 -0.63 10.09 -0.20
C THR A 33 -0.22 9.58 -1.58
N LEU A 34 0.80 10.19 -2.21
CA LEU A 34 1.33 9.71 -3.48
C LEU A 34 1.91 8.29 -3.38
N ILE A 35 2.66 8.00 -2.31
CA ILE A 35 3.17 6.65 -2.04
C ILE A 35 2.01 5.67 -1.89
N TYR A 36 0.94 6.05 -1.21
CA TYR A 36 -0.24 5.22 -1.02
C TYR A 36 -1.03 5.01 -2.32
N ILE A 37 -1.12 6.04 -3.18
CA ILE A 37 -1.64 5.91 -4.54
C ILE A 37 -0.84 4.86 -5.32
N LEU A 38 0.49 4.97 -5.36
CA LEU A 38 1.34 4.02 -6.08
C LEU A 38 1.22 2.60 -5.56
N ASN A 39 1.09 2.44 -4.24
CA ASN A 39 0.83 1.14 -3.63
C ASN A 39 -0.44 0.48 -4.18
N PHE A 40 -1.54 1.24 -4.29
CA PHE A 40 -2.79 0.74 -4.85
C PHE A 40 -2.78 0.62 -6.38
N VAL A 41 -1.98 1.44 -7.08
CA VAL A 41 -1.73 1.24 -8.52
C VAL A 41 -1.08 -0.12 -8.75
N ASP A 42 -0.05 -0.47 -7.99
CA ASP A 42 0.65 -1.75 -8.12
C ASP A 42 -0.25 -2.95 -7.80
N ARG A 43 -1.06 -2.85 -6.74
CA ARG A 43 -2.05 -3.90 -6.39
C ARG A 43 -3.06 -4.13 -7.50
N GLY A 44 -3.58 -3.08 -8.09
CA GLY A 44 -4.60 -3.15 -9.14
C GLY A 44 -4.04 -3.59 -10.49
N LEU A 45 -2.77 -3.28 -10.77
CA LEU A 45 -2.16 -3.49 -12.07
C LEU A 45 -2.26 -4.95 -12.54
N LEU A 46 -1.92 -5.92 -11.68
CA LEU A 46 -1.94 -7.34 -12.05
C LEU A 46 -3.35 -7.80 -12.48
N ALA A 47 -4.40 -7.33 -11.82
CA ALA A 47 -5.78 -7.64 -12.19
C ALA A 47 -6.17 -7.00 -13.54
N VAL A 48 -5.66 -5.81 -13.84
CA VAL A 48 -5.91 -5.10 -15.10
C VAL A 48 -5.25 -5.81 -16.27
N VAL A 49 -3.97 -6.20 -16.12
CA VAL A 49 -3.20 -6.85 -17.21
C VAL A 49 -3.49 -8.34 -17.35
N GLY A 50 -4.28 -8.92 -16.45
CA GLY A 50 -4.60 -10.36 -16.42
C GLY A 50 -5.09 -10.95 -17.74
N PRO A 51 -5.96 -10.27 -18.53
CA PRO A 51 -6.45 -10.79 -19.81
C PRO A 51 -5.33 -11.15 -20.81
N GLU A 52 -4.22 -10.41 -20.82
CA GLU A 52 -3.07 -10.65 -21.70
C GLU A 52 -2.01 -11.55 -21.05
N LEU A 53 -1.74 -11.33 -19.77
CA LEU A 53 -0.74 -12.04 -19.02
C LEU A 53 -1.06 -13.53 -18.88
N VAL A 54 -2.33 -13.88 -18.59
CA VAL A 54 -2.75 -15.27 -18.34
C VAL A 54 -2.53 -16.17 -19.57
N PRO A 55 -3.01 -15.82 -20.78
CA PRO A 55 -2.80 -16.65 -21.96
C PRO A 55 -1.35 -16.67 -22.42
N GLU A 56 -0.62 -15.55 -22.33
CA GLU A 56 0.76 -15.46 -22.77
C GLU A 56 1.70 -16.34 -21.94
N LEU A 57 1.52 -16.36 -20.61
CA LEU A 57 2.34 -17.17 -19.72
C LEU A 57 1.81 -18.59 -19.51
N GLY A 58 0.67 -18.93 -20.10
CA GLY A 58 0.05 -20.25 -19.98
C GLY A 58 -0.34 -20.62 -18.54
N ILE A 59 -0.66 -19.62 -17.70
CA ILE A 59 -1.06 -19.86 -16.31
C ILE A 59 -2.57 -20.10 -16.23
N SER A 60 -2.99 -20.95 -15.27
CA SER A 60 -4.40 -21.21 -15.02
C SER A 60 -5.06 -20.07 -14.23
N ASP A 61 -6.41 -19.98 -14.30
CA ASP A 61 -7.17 -19.02 -13.49
C ASP A 61 -6.95 -19.22 -11.98
N THR A 62 -6.72 -20.47 -11.53
CA THR A 62 -6.36 -20.76 -10.13
C THR A 62 -5.00 -20.19 -9.77
N GLN A 63 -4.00 -20.34 -10.63
CA GLN A 63 -2.68 -19.74 -10.45
C GLN A 63 -2.75 -18.21 -10.44
N PHE A 64 -3.55 -17.62 -11.32
CA PHE A 64 -3.79 -16.19 -11.34
C PHE A 64 -4.47 -15.71 -10.06
N GLY A 65 -5.47 -16.41 -9.55
CA GLY A 65 -6.10 -16.12 -8.26
C GLY A 65 -5.13 -16.21 -7.07
N LEU A 66 -4.15 -17.12 -7.12
CA LEU A 66 -3.06 -17.17 -6.12
C LEU A 66 -2.15 -15.93 -6.19
N LEU A 67 -1.84 -15.45 -7.40
CA LEU A 67 -0.98 -14.27 -7.61
C LEU A 67 -1.65 -12.96 -7.14
N THR A 68 -2.95 -12.80 -7.42
CA THR A 68 -3.71 -11.57 -7.11
C THR A 68 -4.28 -11.55 -5.70
N GLY A 69 -4.62 -12.70 -5.13
CA GLY A 69 -5.36 -12.82 -3.89
C GLY A 69 -4.56 -13.46 -2.75
N PHE A 70 -4.69 -14.76 -2.60
CA PHE A 70 -4.27 -15.49 -1.40
C PHE A 70 -2.76 -15.41 -1.13
N GLY A 71 -1.92 -15.60 -2.17
CA GLY A 71 -0.47 -15.57 -2.02
C GLY A 71 0.05 -14.23 -1.52
N PHE A 72 -0.50 -13.14 -2.05
CA PHE A 72 -0.20 -11.79 -1.62
C PHE A 72 -0.73 -11.51 -0.20
N ALA A 73 -2.02 -11.75 0.06
CA ALA A 73 -2.68 -11.40 1.31
C ALA A 73 -2.09 -12.14 2.53
N LEU A 74 -1.75 -13.42 2.38
CA LEU A 74 -1.17 -14.22 3.44
C LEU A 74 0.17 -13.65 3.90
N LEU A 75 1.07 -13.38 2.97
CA LEU A 75 2.41 -12.86 3.29
C LEU A 75 2.39 -11.41 3.74
N TYR A 76 1.55 -10.58 3.13
CA TYR A 76 1.28 -9.22 3.62
C TYR A 76 0.87 -9.22 5.10
N THR A 77 0.00 -10.15 5.50
CA THR A 77 -0.47 -10.24 6.89
C THR A 77 0.61 -10.79 7.83
N ILE A 78 1.28 -11.90 7.45
CA ILE A 78 2.31 -12.54 8.29
C ILE A 78 3.47 -11.58 8.54
N VAL A 79 3.93 -10.86 7.52
CA VAL A 79 5.07 -9.93 7.62
C VAL A 79 4.63 -8.59 8.19
N GLY A 80 3.39 -8.16 7.92
CA GLY A 80 2.86 -6.87 8.37
C GLY A 80 2.85 -6.71 9.89
N ILE A 81 2.51 -7.76 10.65
CA ILE A 81 2.48 -7.71 12.13
C ILE A 81 3.88 -7.47 12.73
N PRO A 82 4.93 -8.28 12.41
CA PRO A 82 6.28 -8.02 12.89
C PRO A 82 6.82 -6.66 12.44
N LEU A 83 6.54 -6.27 11.19
CA LEU A 83 7.05 -5.03 10.62
C LEU A 83 6.40 -3.80 11.24
N ALA A 84 5.10 -3.86 11.55
CA ALA A 84 4.41 -2.81 12.31
C ALA A 84 5.03 -2.63 13.70
N ARG A 85 5.32 -3.73 14.41
CA ARG A 85 6.01 -3.68 15.71
C ARG A 85 7.43 -3.13 15.62
N TYR A 86 8.17 -3.51 14.59
CA TYR A 86 9.49 -2.94 14.34
C TYR A 86 9.39 -1.44 14.07
N ALA A 87 8.38 -1.01 13.33
CA ALA A 87 8.11 0.39 13.06
C ALA A 87 7.81 1.21 14.33
N ASP A 88 7.32 0.59 15.41
CA ASP A 88 7.10 1.27 16.69
C ASP A 88 8.39 1.74 17.37
N THR A 89 9.54 1.17 17.03
CA THR A 89 10.83 1.49 17.68
C THR A 89 11.87 2.04 16.72
N ALA A 90 11.79 1.65 15.45
CA ALA A 90 12.79 2.01 14.45
C ALA A 90 12.43 3.33 13.72
N HIS A 91 13.34 3.81 12.90
CA HIS A 91 13.19 5.05 12.12
C HIS A 91 12.16 4.84 10.97
N ARG A 92 10.97 5.42 11.10
CA ARG A 92 9.82 5.18 10.20
C ARG A 92 10.09 5.57 8.74
N VAL A 93 10.76 6.71 8.54
CA VAL A 93 11.13 7.19 7.19
C VAL A 93 12.09 6.20 6.52
N TRP A 94 13.03 5.60 7.29
CA TRP A 94 13.94 4.59 6.76
C TRP A 94 13.20 3.30 6.36
N ILE A 95 12.34 2.79 7.26
CA ILE A 95 11.52 1.59 6.98
C ILE A 95 10.71 1.80 5.70
N MET A 96 9.97 2.91 5.61
CA MET A 96 9.17 3.22 4.43
C MET A 96 10.04 3.29 3.16
N THR A 97 11.21 3.93 3.24
CA THR A 97 12.11 4.02 2.08
C THR A 97 12.52 2.65 1.56
N VAL A 98 12.97 1.76 2.46
CA VAL A 98 13.37 0.40 2.08
C VAL A 98 12.19 -0.39 1.54
N CYS A 99 11.04 -0.27 2.18
CA CYS A 99 9.83 -0.94 1.76
C CYS A 99 9.36 -0.45 0.38
N ILE A 100 9.36 0.87 0.12
CA ILE A 100 9.02 1.44 -1.19
C ILE A 100 10.00 0.95 -2.27
N ALA A 101 11.29 0.97 -2.00
CA ALA A 101 12.30 0.50 -2.95
C ALA A 101 12.15 -1.00 -3.23
N LEU A 102 11.88 -1.81 -2.20
CA LEU A 102 11.69 -3.25 -2.33
C LEU A 102 10.50 -3.57 -3.22
N TRP A 103 9.28 -3.06 -2.89
CA TRP A 103 8.12 -3.40 -3.70
C TRP A 103 8.25 -2.88 -5.13
N SER A 104 8.77 -1.65 -5.32
CA SER A 104 8.95 -1.07 -6.65
C SER A 104 9.93 -1.89 -7.51
N LEU A 105 11.02 -2.37 -6.90
CA LEU A 105 11.95 -3.29 -7.58
C LEU A 105 11.26 -4.60 -7.96
N MET A 106 10.50 -5.19 -7.04
CA MET A 106 9.76 -6.43 -7.31
C MET A 106 8.70 -6.24 -8.39
N THR A 107 8.05 -5.08 -8.44
CA THR A 107 7.12 -4.72 -9.52
C THR A 107 7.81 -4.65 -10.88
N VAL A 108 8.99 -4.00 -10.95
CA VAL A 108 9.81 -4.00 -12.18
C VAL A 108 10.17 -5.44 -12.58
N LEU A 109 10.55 -6.29 -11.62
CA LEU A 109 10.89 -7.69 -11.90
C LEU A 109 9.69 -8.52 -12.36
N CYS A 110 8.44 -8.17 -11.95
CA CYS A 110 7.24 -8.79 -12.52
C CYS A 110 7.17 -8.59 -14.05
N GLY A 111 7.55 -7.41 -14.55
CA GLY A 111 7.62 -7.15 -16.00
C GLY A 111 8.67 -7.97 -16.76
N LEU A 112 9.67 -8.51 -16.04
CA LEU A 112 10.70 -9.39 -16.61
C LEU A 112 10.39 -10.87 -16.48
N ALA A 113 9.21 -11.23 -15.92
CA ALA A 113 8.87 -12.61 -15.67
C ALA A 113 8.71 -13.41 -16.97
N THR A 114 9.59 -14.36 -17.15
CA THR A 114 9.60 -15.33 -18.26
C THR A 114 10.03 -16.70 -17.72
N GLU A 115 9.81 -17.73 -18.49
CA GLU A 115 10.38 -19.04 -18.17
C GLU A 115 11.90 -18.96 -18.23
N ILE A 116 12.58 -19.44 -17.20
CA ILE A 116 14.05 -19.47 -17.12
C ILE A 116 14.51 -20.90 -17.05
N THR A 117 15.36 -21.31 -18.00
CA THR A 117 15.99 -22.63 -18.03
C THR A 117 17.48 -22.50 -17.69
N ILE A 118 17.91 -23.15 -16.60
CA ILE A 118 19.30 -23.20 -16.16
C ILE A 118 19.74 -24.66 -16.14
N GLY A 119 20.46 -25.09 -17.18
CA GLY A 119 20.83 -26.48 -17.37
C GLY A 119 19.61 -27.39 -17.56
N SER A 120 19.37 -28.31 -16.66
CA SER A 120 18.21 -29.22 -16.67
C SER A 120 17.01 -28.71 -15.82
N LEU A 121 17.16 -27.59 -15.12
CA LEU A 121 16.10 -27.02 -14.29
C LEU A 121 15.36 -25.92 -15.04
N THR A 122 14.07 -26.10 -15.26
CA THR A 122 13.17 -25.09 -15.82
C THR A 122 12.27 -24.52 -14.73
N ILE A 123 12.37 -23.20 -14.52
CA ILE A 123 11.52 -22.45 -13.59
C ILE A 123 10.47 -21.73 -14.43
N GLY A 124 9.21 -22.17 -14.33
CA GLY A 124 8.12 -21.54 -15.07
C GLY A 124 7.84 -20.10 -14.61
N ALA A 125 7.35 -19.27 -15.52
CA ALA A 125 7.04 -17.85 -15.28
C ALA A 125 6.11 -17.60 -14.07
N PHE A 126 5.18 -18.54 -13.81
CA PHE A 126 4.31 -18.47 -12.62
C PHE A 126 5.11 -18.34 -11.30
N TRP A 127 6.14 -19.17 -11.11
CA TRP A 127 6.92 -19.17 -9.88
C TRP A 127 7.73 -17.89 -9.72
N ILE A 128 8.24 -17.34 -10.83
CA ILE A 128 8.96 -16.06 -10.83
C ILE A 128 8.02 -14.92 -10.45
N LEU A 129 6.84 -14.86 -11.09
CA LEU A 129 5.81 -13.90 -10.72
C LEU A 129 5.39 -14.04 -9.26
N LEU A 130 5.19 -15.27 -8.78
CA LEU A 130 4.80 -15.50 -7.39
C LEU A 130 5.86 -14.97 -6.42
N MET A 131 7.14 -15.23 -6.68
CA MET A 131 8.23 -14.70 -5.84
C MET A 131 8.29 -13.17 -5.87
N CYS A 132 8.12 -12.55 -7.04
CA CYS A 132 8.05 -11.09 -7.15
C CYS A 132 6.84 -10.54 -6.38
N ARG A 133 5.65 -11.14 -6.51
CA ARG A 133 4.44 -10.73 -5.77
C ARG A 133 4.57 -10.90 -4.25
N VAL A 134 5.27 -11.94 -3.81
CA VAL A 134 5.68 -12.11 -2.40
C VAL A 134 6.52 -10.92 -1.95
N GLY A 135 7.54 -10.55 -2.73
CA GLY A 135 8.39 -9.41 -2.44
C GLY A 135 7.63 -8.08 -2.43
N VAL A 136 6.69 -7.88 -3.36
CA VAL A 136 5.77 -6.73 -3.34
C VAL A 136 4.97 -6.71 -2.04
N GLY A 137 4.35 -7.82 -1.65
CA GLY A 137 3.55 -7.91 -0.41
C GLY A 137 4.36 -7.60 0.85
N ILE A 138 5.61 -8.06 0.93
CA ILE A 138 6.53 -7.73 2.03
C ILE A 138 6.84 -6.23 2.07
N GLY A 139 7.16 -5.63 0.92
CA GLY A 139 7.45 -4.20 0.83
C GLY A 139 6.25 -3.34 1.19
N GLU A 140 5.08 -3.65 0.68
CA GLU A 140 3.86 -2.89 0.95
C GLU A 140 3.41 -2.97 2.42
N ALA A 141 3.59 -4.12 3.07
CA ALA A 141 3.19 -4.33 4.46
C ALA A 141 3.86 -3.35 5.44
N GLY A 142 5.06 -2.86 5.10
CA GLY A 142 5.83 -1.92 5.92
C GLY A 142 5.49 -0.44 5.73
N CYS A 143 4.48 -0.07 4.96
CA CYS A 143 4.23 1.33 4.65
C CYS A 143 3.08 1.96 5.43
N THR A 144 1.94 1.29 5.53
CA THR A 144 0.75 1.87 6.17
C THR A 144 0.92 2.17 7.67
N PRO A 145 1.47 1.28 8.52
CA PRO A 145 1.64 1.57 9.93
C PRO A 145 2.59 2.75 10.19
N PRO A 146 3.80 2.83 9.59
CA PRO A 146 4.67 3.99 9.75
C PRO A 146 4.06 5.28 9.20
N ALA A 147 3.33 5.23 8.07
CA ALA A 147 2.68 6.41 7.50
C ALA A 147 1.64 7.00 8.44
N ASN A 148 0.76 6.18 9.01
CA ASN A 148 -0.22 6.63 10.00
C ASN A 148 0.45 7.23 11.25
N SER A 149 1.53 6.61 11.73
CA SER A 149 2.31 7.12 12.85
C SER A 149 3.00 8.46 12.53
N LEU A 150 3.55 8.62 11.31
CA LEU A 150 4.12 9.90 10.85
C LEU A 150 3.04 10.98 10.77
N ILE A 151 1.88 10.70 10.18
CA ILE A 151 0.76 11.65 10.09
C ILE A 151 0.33 12.09 11.50
N ALA A 152 0.28 11.15 12.46
CA ALA A 152 -0.07 11.47 13.84
C ALA A 152 0.91 12.45 14.50
N ASP A 153 2.20 12.37 14.20
CA ASP A 153 3.23 13.28 14.74
C ASP A 153 3.37 14.59 13.94
N TYR A 154 3.04 14.57 12.65
CA TYR A 154 3.06 15.78 11.82
C TYR A 154 1.84 16.69 12.05
N TYR A 155 0.68 16.11 12.43
CA TYR A 155 -0.58 16.85 12.57
C TYR A 155 -1.09 16.84 14.00
N ALA A 156 -1.52 18.00 14.48
CA ALA A 156 -2.18 18.12 15.78
C ALA A 156 -3.44 17.25 15.87
N PRO A 157 -3.85 16.78 17.06
CA PRO A 157 -5.02 15.90 17.22
C PRO A 157 -6.29 16.39 16.52
N ARG A 158 -6.54 17.70 16.52
CA ARG A 158 -7.71 18.32 15.87
C ARG A 158 -7.69 18.21 14.34
N ASP A 159 -6.51 18.19 13.72
CA ASP A 159 -6.33 18.20 12.25
C ASP A 159 -6.00 16.77 11.72
N ARG A 160 -5.75 15.82 12.63
CA ARG A 160 -5.26 14.46 12.32
C ARG A 160 -6.28 13.65 11.51
N SER A 161 -7.56 13.75 11.83
CA SER A 161 -8.62 13.05 11.11
C SER A 161 -8.73 13.51 9.66
N GLN A 162 -8.60 14.81 9.41
CA GLN A 162 -8.60 15.35 8.05
C GLN A 162 -7.37 14.88 7.25
N ALA A 163 -6.18 14.90 7.87
CA ALA A 163 -4.96 14.42 7.23
C ALA A 163 -5.03 12.92 6.89
N LEU A 164 -5.56 12.10 7.79
CA LEU A 164 -5.81 10.67 7.53
C LEU A 164 -6.86 10.45 6.43
N GLY A 165 -7.89 11.29 6.36
CA GLY A 165 -8.87 11.27 5.28
C GLY A 165 -8.23 11.54 3.91
N VAL A 166 -7.35 12.56 3.82
CA VAL A 166 -6.59 12.85 2.59
C VAL A 166 -5.69 11.67 2.22
N TYR A 167 -4.98 11.09 3.20
CA TYR A 167 -4.16 9.90 2.97
C TYR A 167 -4.99 8.72 2.44
N ALA A 168 -6.17 8.49 3.03
CA ALA A 168 -7.06 7.39 2.64
C ALA A 168 -7.61 7.51 1.21
N MET A 169 -7.70 8.73 0.65
CA MET A 169 -8.05 8.92 -0.78
C MET A 169 -7.07 8.20 -1.72
N GLY A 170 -5.86 7.89 -1.24
CA GLY A 170 -4.87 7.12 -2.00
C GLY A 170 -5.37 5.77 -2.47
N VAL A 171 -6.30 5.12 -1.76
CA VAL A 171 -6.92 3.84 -2.15
C VAL A 171 -7.70 4.00 -3.47
N THR A 172 -8.67 4.91 -3.46
CA THR A 172 -9.56 5.13 -4.62
C THR A 172 -8.80 5.69 -5.82
N LEU A 173 -7.94 6.70 -5.59
CA LEU A 173 -7.13 7.28 -6.65
C LEU A 173 -6.14 6.25 -7.21
N GLY A 174 -5.53 5.43 -6.35
CA GLY A 174 -4.62 4.37 -6.77
C GLY A 174 -5.32 3.33 -7.65
N THR A 175 -6.48 2.84 -7.23
CA THR A 175 -7.26 1.88 -8.03
C THR A 175 -7.70 2.49 -9.36
N MET A 176 -8.14 3.76 -9.36
CA MET A 176 -8.48 4.49 -10.59
C MET A 176 -7.27 4.57 -11.53
N PHE A 177 -6.10 5.00 -11.03
CA PHE A 177 -4.89 5.11 -11.84
C PHE A 177 -4.36 3.76 -12.30
N ALA A 178 -4.53 2.68 -11.52
CA ALA A 178 -4.22 1.32 -11.97
C ALA A 178 -5.00 0.96 -13.24
N ASN A 179 -6.30 1.24 -13.26
CA ASN A 179 -7.15 0.99 -14.41
C ASN A 179 -6.78 1.89 -15.60
N LEU A 180 -6.59 3.18 -15.37
CA LEU A 180 -6.27 4.14 -16.45
C LEU A 180 -4.90 3.87 -17.07
N ILE A 181 -3.85 3.80 -16.24
CA ILE A 181 -2.47 3.62 -16.70
C ILE A 181 -2.27 2.18 -17.20
N GLY A 182 -2.68 1.20 -16.38
CA GLY A 182 -2.54 -0.21 -16.72
C GLY A 182 -3.28 -0.56 -18.01
N GLY A 183 -4.54 -0.15 -18.15
CA GLY A 183 -5.33 -0.42 -19.34
C GLY A 183 -4.77 0.28 -20.59
N TRP A 184 -4.44 1.58 -20.49
CA TRP A 184 -3.90 2.32 -21.62
C TRP A 184 -2.51 1.80 -22.07
N VAL A 185 -1.61 1.54 -21.13
CA VAL A 185 -0.25 1.06 -21.46
C VAL A 185 -0.32 -0.34 -22.05
N THR A 186 -1.17 -1.20 -21.53
CA THR A 186 -1.31 -2.57 -22.03
C THR A 186 -1.84 -2.60 -23.47
N ASP A 187 -2.86 -1.80 -23.77
CA ASP A 187 -3.38 -1.71 -25.15
C ASP A 187 -2.39 -1.03 -26.14
N ALA A 188 -1.61 -0.04 -25.66
CA ALA A 188 -0.70 0.71 -26.52
C ALA A 188 0.66 0.00 -26.75
N PHE A 189 1.09 -0.83 -25.81
CA PHE A 189 2.39 -1.49 -25.83
C PHE A 189 2.25 -2.98 -25.48
N ASP A 190 2.35 -3.31 -24.19
CA ASP A 190 2.19 -4.65 -23.63
C ASP A 190 2.04 -4.59 -22.09
N TRP A 191 1.66 -5.71 -21.48
CA TRP A 191 1.52 -5.81 -20.03
C TRP A 191 2.86 -5.69 -19.28
N ARG A 192 3.99 -6.06 -19.86
CA ARG A 192 5.31 -5.93 -19.24
C ARG A 192 5.70 -4.47 -19.08
N THR A 193 5.45 -3.68 -20.13
CA THR A 193 5.68 -2.22 -20.11
C THR A 193 4.86 -1.55 -19.00
N ALA A 194 3.64 -2.02 -18.73
CA ALA A 194 2.83 -1.49 -17.64
C ALA A 194 3.52 -1.67 -16.26
N PHE A 195 4.17 -2.80 -16.00
CA PHE A 195 4.95 -3.00 -14.77
C PHE A 195 6.17 -2.07 -14.68
N PHE A 196 6.84 -1.79 -15.78
CA PHE A 196 7.97 -0.82 -15.78
C PHE A 196 7.48 0.60 -15.53
N VAL A 197 6.38 1.00 -16.16
CA VAL A 197 5.78 2.35 -15.99
C VAL A 197 5.33 2.60 -14.56
N VAL A 198 4.87 1.58 -13.86
CA VAL A 198 4.43 1.68 -12.46
C VAL A 198 5.60 1.53 -11.48
N GLY A 199 6.50 0.56 -11.71
CA GLY A 199 7.56 0.23 -10.76
C GLY A 199 8.73 1.23 -10.77
N LEU A 200 9.19 1.70 -11.92
CA LEU A 200 10.36 2.59 -11.98
C LEU A 200 10.15 3.93 -11.24
N PRO A 201 9.01 4.63 -11.37
CA PRO A 201 8.76 5.85 -10.61
C PRO A 201 8.81 5.65 -9.10
N GLY A 202 8.40 4.47 -8.61
CA GLY A 202 8.44 4.14 -7.19
C GLY A 202 9.86 4.13 -6.62
N LEU A 203 10.86 3.65 -7.36
CA LEU A 203 12.27 3.72 -6.95
C LEU A 203 12.75 5.17 -6.81
N LEU A 204 12.39 6.04 -7.75
CA LEU A 204 12.72 7.46 -7.67
C LEU A 204 12.04 8.12 -6.46
N ILE A 205 10.76 7.80 -6.22
CA ILE A 205 10.01 8.34 -5.09
C ILE A 205 10.59 7.85 -3.76
N ALA A 206 11.07 6.60 -3.65
CA ALA A 206 11.78 6.11 -2.47
C ALA A 206 13.00 6.98 -2.14
N LEU A 207 13.79 7.33 -3.16
CA LEU A 207 14.96 8.18 -3.01
C LEU A 207 14.56 9.61 -2.57
N ILE A 208 13.61 10.22 -3.27
CA ILE A 208 13.11 11.57 -2.94
C ILE A 208 12.55 11.60 -1.51
N PHE A 209 11.74 10.61 -1.14
CA PHE A 209 11.16 10.50 0.19
C PHE A 209 12.23 10.45 1.28
N LYS A 210 13.26 9.62 1.10
CA LYS A 210 14.41 9.52 1.98
C LYS A 210 15.16 10.84 2.17
N LEU A 211 15.34 11.60 1.10
CA LEU A 211 16.14 12.83 1.10
C LEU A 211 15.37 14.04 1.63
N THR A 212 14.04 14.04 1.54
CA THR A 212 13.23 15.23 1.80
C THR A 212 12.37 15.14 3.04
N VAL A 213 11.99 13.93 3.47
CA VAL A 213 11.12 13.75 4.65
C VAL A 213 11.97 13.51 5.89
N LYS A 214 11.74 14.34 6.91
CA LYS A 214 12.42 14.25 8.21
C LYS A 214 11.60 13.39 9.16
N GLU A 215 12.28 12.62 10.00
CA GLU A 215 11.65 11.86 11.07
C GLU A 215 11.27 12.81 12.22
N PRO A 216 9.98 12.96 12.57
CA PRO A 216 9.58 13.70 13.75
C PRO A 216 9.85 12.90 15.02
N PRO A 217 10.12 13.56 16.18
CA PRO A 217 10.11 12.88 17.47
C PRO A 217 8.75 12.18 17.70
N ARG A 218 8.79 10.99 18.28
CA ARG A 218 7.58 10.22 18.56
C ARG A 218 6.72 10.88 19.61
N GLY A 219 5.40 10.91 19.40
CA GLY A 219 4.45 11.57 20.29
C GLY A 219 4.63 13.09 20.33
N TYR A 220 5.16 13.67 19.25
CA TYR A 220 5.43 15.12 19.18
C TYR A 220 4.18 15.98 19.42
N THR A 221 3.04 15.49 18.98
CA THR A 221 1.75 16.21 19.06
C THR A 221 0.80 15.65 20.11
N ASP A 222 1.21 14.64 20.87
CA ASP A 222 0.36 14.07 21.91
C ASP A 222 0.34 14.99 23.14
N PRO A 223 -0.85 15.40 23.61
CA PRO A 223 -0.98 16.21 24.81
C PRO A 223 -0.74 15.37 26.06
N GLY A 224 0.14 15.83 26.94
CA GLY A 224 0.33 15.25 28.26
C GLY A 224 1.73 14.68 28.53
N ASP A 225 2.03 14.48 29.81
CA ASP A 225 3.25 13.85 30.28
C ASP A 225 3.48 12.53 29.56
N LYS A 226 4.73 12.32 29.16
CA LYS A 226 5.21 11.07 28.58
C LYS A 226 5.17 9.93 29.62
N GLU A 227 3.96 9.64 30.14
CA GLU A 227 3.79 8.32 30.74
C GLU A 227 4.15 7.29 29.66
N VAL A 228 5.22 6.60 29.93
CA VAL A 228 5.62 5.43 29.14
C VAL A 228 4.45 4.47 29.22
N LYS A 229 3.55 4.53 28.23
CA LYS A 229 2.45 3.56 28.13
C LYS A 229 3.13 2.20 28.14
N GLU A 230 2.91 1.46 29.22
CA GLU A 230 3.41 0.08 29.32
C GLU A 230 3.00 -0.65 28.03
N ARG A 231 4.00 -1.24 27.39
CA ARG A 231 3.73 -2.00 26.16
C ARG A 231 2.89 -3.20 26.53
N VAL A 232 1.61 -3.15 26.19
CA VAL A 232 0.75 -4.33 26.30
C VAL A 232 1.37 -5.45 25.47
N GLU A 233 1.63 -6.60 26.11
CA GLU A 233 2.13 -7.76 25.39
C GLU A 233 1.11 -8.19 24.31
N LEU A 234 1.61 -8.53 23.10
CA LEU A 234 0.75 -8.96 21.99
C LEU A 234 -0.19 -10.10 22.41
N ARG A 235 0.32 -11.02 23.20
CA ARG A 235 -0.44 -12.17 23.69
C ARG A 235 -1.63 -11.74 24.53
N GLU A 236 -1.47 -10.72 25.35
CA GLU A 236 -2.48 -10.18 26.22
C GLU A 236 -3.55 -9.41 25.42
N ALA A 237 -3.11 -8.56 24.49
CA ALA A 237 -3.99 -7.85 23.57
C ALA A 237 -4.84 -8.81 22.72
N ILE A 238 -4.23 -9.85 22.15
CA ILE A 238 -4.95 -10.88 21.39
C ILE A 238 -5.95 -11.60 22.29
N ARG A 239 -5.55 -12.00 23.49
CA ARG A 239 -6.43 -12.69 24.42
C ARG A 239 -7.65 -11.84 24.78
N GLU A 240 -7.46 -10.56 25.04
CA GLU A 240 -8.55 -9.64 25.32
C GLU A 240 -9.51 -9.50 24.14
N LEU A 241 -8.99 -9.29 22.91
CA LEU A 241 -9.80 -9.18 21.69
C LEU A 241 -10.64 -10.45 21.44
N MET A 242 -10.03 -11.63 21.62
CA MET A 242 -10.69 -12.91 21.38
C MET A 242 -11.88 -13.16 22.35
N THR A 243 -11.91 -12.50 23.50
CA THR A 243 -13.05 -12.60 24.44
C THR A 243 -14.24 -11.71 24.08
N LYS A 244 -14.08 -10.77 23.13
CA LYS A 244 -15.13 -9.82 22.74
C LYS A 244 -15.97 -10.39 21.57
N PRO A 245 -17.27 -10.72 21.75
CA PRO A 245 -18.09 -11.20 20.63
C PRO A 245 -18.17 -10.21 19.45
N ALA A 246 -18.21 -8.90 19.72
CA ALA A 246 -18.22 -7.86 18.72
C ALA A 246 -17.01 -7.96 17.77
N PHE A 247 -15.81 -8.31 18.29
CA PHE A 247 -14.62 -8.52 17.48
C PHE A 247 -14.84 -9.62 16.42
N TRP A 248 -15.45 -10.74 16.81
CA TRP A 248 -15.69 -11.85 15.88
C TRP A 248 -16.73 -11.52 14.81
N TYR A 249 -17.84 -10.85 15.16
CA TYR A 249 -18.84 -10.43 14.18
C TYR A 249 -18.29 -9.42 13.19
N MET A 250 -17.54 -8.42 13.67
CA MET A 250 -16.89 -7.43 12.79
C MET A 250 -15.84 -8.09 11.89
N THR A 251 -15.01 -8.97 12.44
CA THR A 251 -13.97 -9.69 11.67
C THR A 251 -14.61 -10.58 10.62
N ALA A 252 -15.65 -11.35 10.96
CA ALA A 252 -16.34 -12.22 10.01
C ALA A 252 -16.98 -11.40 8.87
N GLY A 253 -17.68 -10.30 9.20
CA GLY A 253 -18.28 -9.42 8.20
C GLY A 253 -17.23 -8.80 7.27
N ALA A 254 -16.14 -8.26 7.83
CA ALA A 254 -15.05 -7.69 7.06
C ALA A 254 -14.35 -8.74 6.18
N THR A 255 -14.16 -9.96 6.69
CA THR A 255 -13.56 -11.08 5.94
C THR A 255 -14.41 -11.47 4.74
N ILE A 256 -15.72 -11.63 4.91
CA ILE A 256 -16.64 -11.98 3.82
C ILE A 256 -16.66 -10.85 2.78
N ALA A 257 -16.78 -9.59 3.20
CA ALA A 257 -16.76 -8.44 2.30
C ALA A 257 -15.45 -8.34 1.51
N ALA A 258 -14.31 -8.53 2.19
CA ALA A 258 -13.00 -8.53 1.54
C ALA A 258 -12.85 -9.69 0.56
N PHE A 259 -13.26 -10.90 0.95
CA PHE A 259 -13.20 -12.08 0.09
C PHE A 259 -13.99 -11.88 -1.21
N CYS A 260 -15.23 -11.42 -1.12
CA CYS A 260 -16.05 -11.14 -2.28
C CYS A 260 -15.47 -9.98 -3.12
N GLY A 261 -15.08 -8.88 -2.48
CA GLY A 261 -14.54 -7.70 -3.16
C GLY A 261 -13.24 -8.00 -3.92
N TYR A 262 -12.27 -8.64 -3.27
CA TYR A 262 -11.02 -9.02 -3.92
C TYR A 262 -11.22 -10.07 -5.02
N GLY A 263 -12.10 -11.06 -4.80
CA GLY A 263 -12.43 -12.06 -5.82
C GLY A 263 -12.99 -11.44 -7.08
N ILE A 264 -14.01 -10.59 -6.94
CA ILE A 264 -14.61 -9.87 -8.07
C ILE A 264 -13.56 -9.00 -8.77
N SER A 265 -12.86 -8.14 -8.02
CA SER A 265 -11.89 -7.21 -8.60
C SER A 265 -10.75 -7.92 -9.34
N SER A 266 -10.29 -9.07 -8.86
CA SER A 266 -9.20 -9.84 -9.49
C SER A 266 -9.58 -10.38 -10.86
N PHE A 267 -10.82 -10.82 -11.04
CA PHE A 267 -11.27 -11.47 -12.28
C PHE A 267 -12.13 -10.58 -13.17
N GLN A 268 -12.48 -9.37 -12.73
CA GLN A 268 -13.38 -8.48 -13.47
C GLN A 268 -12.87 -8.16 -14.87
N SER A 269 -11.59 -7.79 -15.04
CA SER A 269 -11.01 -7.50 -16.35
C SER A 269 -11.00 -8.74 -17.24
N ILE A 270 -10.59 -9.89 -16.71
CA ILE A 270 -10.59 -11.16 -17.45
C ILE A 270 -12.00 -11.53 -17.91
N PHE A 271 -12.98 -11.40 -17.02
CA PHE A 271 -14.38 -11.66 -17.36
C PHE A 271 -14.88 -10.77 -18.49
N LEU A 272 -14.65 -9.46 -18.38
CA LEU A 272 -15.12 -8.48 -19.36
C LEU A 272 -14.50 -8.74 -20.75
N VAL A 273 -13.20 -9.00 -20.81
CA VAL A 273 -12.51 -9.29 -22.07
C VAL A 273 -12.99 -10.59 -22.68
N ARG A 274 -13.12 -11.68 -21.89
CA ARG A 274 -13.55 -12.98 -22.37
C ARG A 274 -15.03 -13.04 -22.76
N ALA A 275 -15.91 -12.33 -22.03
CA ALA A 275 -17.36 -12.40 -22.24
C ALA A 275 -17.87 -11.40 -23.29
N HIS A 276 -17.20 -10.27 -23.46
CA HIS A 276 -17.66 -9.16 -24.31
C HIS A 276 -16.71 -8.86 -25.47
N GLU A 277 -15.60 -9.58 -25.61
CA GLU A 277 -14.63 -9.44 -26.71
C GLU A 277 -14.08 -8.00 -26.85
N ILE A 278 -14.01 -7.24 -25.74
CA ILE A 278 -13.45 -5.90 -25.68
C ILE A 278 -11.97 -5.94 -25.32
N THR A 279 -11.22 -4.85 -25.61
CA THR A 279 -9.80 -4.78 -25.25
C THR A 279 -9.61 -4.61 -23.75
N THR A 280 -8.38 -4.92 -23.27
CA THR A 280 -8.00 -4.73 -21.87
C THR A 280 -8.17 -3.26 -21.44
N GLY A 281 -7.76 -2.31 -22.30
CA GLY A 281 -7.95 -0.88 -22.04
C GLY A 281 -9.41 -0.45 -22.03
N GLN A 282 -10.24 -0.98 -22.93
CA GLN A 282 -11.68 -0.69 -22.90
C GLN A 282 -12.32 -1.17 -21.59
N ALA A 283 -12.03 -2.38 -21.16
CA ALA A 283 -12.51 -2.93 -19.88
C ALA A 283 -12.06 -2.06 -18.70
N ALA A 284 -10.77 -1.71 -18.65
CA ALA A 284 -10.18 -0.96 -17.55
C ALA A 284 -10.66 0.49 -17.52
N ILE A 285 -10.63 1.21 -18.64
CA ILE A 285 -10.91 2.65 -18.69
C ILE A 285 -12.41 2.92 -18.62
N TRP A 286 -13.22 2.24 -19.43
CA TRP A 286 -14.64 2.56 -19.58
C TRP A 286 -15.55 1.88 -18.55
N ILE A 287 -15.12 0.77 -17.96
CA ILE A 287 -15.95 0.01 -17.02
C ILE A 287 -15.33 0.04 -15.62
N ASN A 288 -14.08 -0.42 -15.44
CA ASN A 288 -13.49 -0.57 -14.10
C ASN A 288 -13.18 0.79 -13.45
N THR A 289 -12.79 1.82 -14.22
CA THR A 289 -12.51 3.16 -13.67
C THR A 289 -13.77 3.81 -13.08
N PRO A 290 -14.94 3.91 -13.78
CA PRO A 290 -16.17 4.40 -13.18
C PRO A 290 -16.64 3.61 -11.95
N VAL A 291 -16.48 2.27 -11.96
CA VAL A 291 -16.80 1.41 -10.81
C VAL A 291 -15.93 1.75 -9.62
N SER A 292 -14.62 1.94 -9.84
CA SER A 292 -13.69 2.33 -8.77
C SER A 292 -14.04 3.69 -8.15
N LEU A 293 -14.47 4.64 -8.95
CA LEU A 293 -14.92 5.96 -8.48
C LEU A 293 -16.24 5.89 -7.71
N SER A 294 -17.20 5.09 -8.17
CA SER A 294 -18.49 4.94 -7.49
C SER A 294 -18.37 4.28 -6.11
N SER A 295 -17.34 3.46 -5.89
CA SER A 295 -17.07 2.84 -4.60
C SER A 295 -16.47 3.80 -3.56
N ALA A 296 -16.13 5.02 -3.94
CA ALA A 296 -15.60 6.07 -3.07
C ALA A 296 -16.67 6.94 -2.42
N ILE A 297 -17.90 6.85 -2.89
CA ILE A 297 -19.08 7.55 -2.39
C ILE A 297 -19.85 6.66 -1.42
#